data_7eb2d0c3ac5d80f6fe70aaf06565d49b
#
_entry.id   7eb2d0c3ac5d80f6fe70aaf06565d49b
#
_cell.length_a   1.000
_cell.length_b   1.000
_cell.length_c   1.000
_cell.angle_alpha   90.00
_cell.angle_beta   90.00
_cell.angle_gamma   90.00
#
_symmetry.space_group_name_H-M   'P 1'
#
loop_
_entity.id
_entity.type
_entity.pdbx_description
1 polymer ?
#
loop_
_entity_poly.entity_id
_entity_poly.type
_entity_poly.pdbx_seq_one_letter_code
_entity_poly.pdbx_strand_id
1 'polypeptide(L)'
;MIPRTLFDADLEGFRDSVRKFLEQEATPYHDQWEKDGQVSRELWQKAGELGFLCPCLPEEFGGVGADFRYSAVLIEEVARAGLTGIGWGLHSDIVAPYVLNYGSDELKNHYLPKLASGEYI
;
A
#
# COMPACT_ATOMS: atom_id res chain seq x y z
N MET A 1 -14.72 -22.04 -14.22
CA MET A 1 -13.90 -21.16 -13.36
C MET A 1 -14.13 -21.55 -11.90
N ILE A 2 -13.07 -21.71 -11.13
CA ILE A 2 -13.17 -22.01 -9.71
C ILE A 2 -13.49 -20.72 -8.97
N PRO A 3 -14.58 -20.65 -8.16
CA PRO A 3 -14.89 -19.46 -7.40
C PRO A 3 -13.79 -19.15 -6.37
N ARG A 4 -13.47 -17.87 -6.24
CA ARG A 4 -12.53 -17.41 -5.20
C ARG A 4 -13.28 -17.23 -3.89
N THR A 5 -12.82 -17.89 -2.84
CA THR A 5 -13.43 -17.83 -1.50
C THR A 5 -12.56 -17.06 -0.49
N LEU A 6 -11.41 -16.53 -0.93
CA LEU A 6 -10.43 -15.87 -0.08
C LEU A 6 -10.94 -14.54 0.48
N PHE A 7 -11.72 -13.80 -0.29
CA PHE A 7 -12.13 -12.44 0.05
C PHE A 7 -13.59 -12.42 0.52
N ASP A 8 -13.80 -11.93 1.73
CA ASP A 8 -15.12 -11.71 2.32
C ASP A 8 -15.69 -10.34 1.94
N ALA A 9 -16.88 -10.00 2.48
CA ALA A 9 -17.55 -8.73 2.18
C ALA A 9 -16.72 -7.50 2.60
N ASP A 10 -16.00 -7.57 3.73
CA ASP A 10 -15.16 -6.47 4.21
C ASP A 10 -13.98 -6.24 3.26
N LEU A 11 -13.35 -7.32 2.79
CA LEU A 11 -12.27 -7.24 1.81
C LEU A 11 -12.74 -6.73 0.45
N GLU A 12 -13.93 -7.09 0.01
CA GLU A 12 -14.51 -6.55 -1.23
C GLU A 12 -14.86 -5.06 -1.08
N GLY A 13 -15.35 -4.63 0.07
CA GLY A 13 -15.53 -3.20 0.39
C GLY A 13 -14.21 -2.43 0.37
N PHE A 14 -13.17 -3.00 0.94
CA PHE A 14 -11.82 -2.45 0.87
C PHE A 14 -11.32 -2.34 -0.58
N ARG A 15 -11.53 -3.39 -1.37
CA ARG A 15 -11.21 -3.40 -2.81
C ARG A 15 -11.87 -2.25 -3.56
N ASP A 16 -13.15 -2.02 -3.32
CA ASP A 16 -13.89 -0.92 -3.96
C ASP A 16 -13.31 0.44 -3.59
N SER A 17 -12.92 0.62 -2.33
CA SER A 17 -12.27 1.85 -1.85
C SER A 17 -10.92 2.07 -2.52
N VAL A 18 -10.08 1.04 -2.61
CA VAL A 18 -8.77 1.08 -3.28
C VAL A 18 -8.96 1.42 -4.77
N ARG A 19 -9.89 0.75 -5.43
CA ARG A 19 -10.18 0.96 -6.86
C ARG A 19 -10.58 2.41 -7.14
N LYS A 20 -11.51 2.95 -6.38
CA LYS A 20 -11.94 4.35 -6.51
C LYS A 20 -10.80 5.32 -6.28
N PHE A 21 -9.98 5.07 -5.27
CA PHE A 21 -8.81 5.88 -4.98
C PHE A 21 -7.83 5.89 -6.17
N LEU A 22 -7.50 4.72 -6.71
CA LEU A 22 -6.58 4.61 -7.85
C LEU A 22 -7.13 5.29 -9.11
N GLU A 23 -8.42 5.13 -9.37
CA GLU A 23 -9.09 5.78 -10.52
C GLU A 23 -9.07 7.30 -10.43
N GLN A 24 -9.17 7.85 -9.24
CA GLN A 24 -9.20 9.30 -9.01
C GLN A 24 -7.81 9.92 -8.85
N GLU A 25 -6.92 9.27 -8.12
CA GLU A 25 -5.67 9.87 -7.64
C GLU A 25 -4.42 9.35 -8.37
N ALA A 26 -4.51 8.27 -9.11
CA ALA A 26 -3.35 7.66 -9.75
C ALA A 26 -3.49 7.53 -11.27
N THR A 27 -4.53 6.86 -11.75
CA THR A 27 -4.70 6.56 -13.19
C THR A 27 -4.62 7.81 -14.07
N PRO A 28 -5.24 8.97 -13.74
CA PRO A 28 -5.17 10.16 -14.58
C PRO A 28 -3.77 10.76 -14.69
N TYR A 29 -2.88 10.46 -13.76
CA TYR A 29 -1.54 11.08 -13.66
C TYR A 29 -0.39 10.13 -14.00
N HIS A 30 -0.64 8.83 -14.12
CA HIS A 30 0.40 7.82 -14.24
C HIS A 30 1.30 8.02 -15.47
N ASP A 31 0.73 8.35 -16.64
CA ASP A 31 1.50 8.58 -17.85
C ASP A 31 2.47 9.77 -17.69
N GLN A 32 2.05 10.80 -16.95
CA GLN A 32 2.93 11.94 -16.67
C GLN A 32 4.04 11.54 -15.71
N TRP A 33 3.73 10.74 -14.68
CA TRP A 33 4.75 10.27 -13.74
C TRP A 33 5.79 9.37 -14.41
N GLU A 34 5.39 8.57 -15.39
CA GLU A 34 6.34 7.78 -16.19
C GLU A 34 7.31 8.68 -16.96
N LYS A 35 6.82 9.77 -17.53
CA LYS A 35 7.67 10.77 -18.23
C LYS A 35 8.58 11.51 -17.25
N ASP A 36 8.09 11.85 -16.08
CA ASP A 36 8.83 12.54 -15.03
C ASP A 36 9.86 11.64 -14.33
N GLY A 37 9.71 10.32 -14.46
CA GLY A 37 10.57 9.32 -13.84
C GLY A 37 10.27 9.05 -12.36
N GLN A 38 9.18 9.58 -11.83
CA GLN A 38 8.76 9.31 -10.44
C GLN A 38 7.29 9.59 -10.22
N VAL A 39 6.71 8.87 -9.27
CA VAL A 39 5.35 9.08 -8.76
C VAL A 39 5.34 10.26 -7.79
N SER A 40 4.26 11.05 -7.78
CA SER A 40 4.16 12.18 -6.86
C SER A 40 4.17 11.74 -5.40
N ARG A 41 4.87 12.50 -4.56
CA ARG A 41 4.90 12.27 -3.11
C ARG A 41 3.51 12.43 -2.48
N GLU A 42 2.66 13.27 -3.05
CA GLU A 42 1.28 13.47 -2.61
C GLU A 42 0.45 12.18 -2.68
N LEU A 43 0.64 11.36 -3.73
CA LEU A 43 -0.04 10.06 -3.82
C LEU A 43 0.33 9.15 -2.63
N TRP A 44 1.61 9.10 -2.27
CA TRP A 44 2.09 8.32 -1.14
C TRP A 44 1.47 8.78 0.17
N GLN A 45 1.42 10.07 0.41
CA GLN A 45 0.82 10.65 1.62
C GLN A 45 -0.67 10.34 1.72
N LYS A 46 -1.43 10.56 0.66
CA LYS A 46 -2.86 10.24 0.60
C LYS A 46 -3.13 8.76 0.83
N ALA A 47 -2.32 7.89 0.23
CA ALA A 47 -2.42 6.44 0.42
C ALA A 47 -2.14 6.05 1.88
N GLY A 48 -1.12 6.66 2.49
CA GLY A 48 -0.80 6.44 3.90
C GLY A 48 -1.92 6.87 4.84
N GLU A 49 -2.54 8.02 4.60
CA GLU A 49 -3.68 8.53 5.38
C GLU A 49 -4.89 7.58 5.35
N LEU A 50 -5.09 6.87 4.24
CA LEU A 50 -6.18 5.92 4.06
C LEU A 50 -5.84 4.49 4.51
N GLY A 51 -4.62 4.25 5.01
CA GLY A 51 -4.19 2.93 5.44
C GLY A 51 -3.86 1.97 4.28
N PHE A 52 -3.58 2.49 3.09
CA PHE A 52 -3.21 1.69 1.91
C PHE A 52 -1.71 1.36 1.86
N LEU A 53 -0.90 1.94 2.75
CA LEU A 53 0.50 1.59 2.90
C LEU A 53 0.69 0.74 4.16
N CYS A 54 1.48 -0.31 4.04
CA CYS A 54 1.84 -1.18 5.16
C CYS A 54 0.63 -1.66 6.00
N PRO A 55 -0.47 -2.14 5.39
CA PRO A 55 -1.67 -2.50 6.16
C PRO A 55 -1.43 -3.64 7.16
N CYS A 56 -0.44 -4.48 6.91
CA CYS A 56 -0.12 -5.62 7.78
C CYS A 56 0.77 -5.26 8.98
N LEU A 57 1.29 -4.04 9.07
CA LEU A 57 2.05 -3.63 10.24
C LEU A 57 1.15 -3.57 11.48
N PRO A 58 1.67 -3.95 12.67
CA PRO A 58 0.96 -3.74 13.92
C PRO A 58 0.58 -2.27 14.14
N GLU A 59 -0.53 -2.04 14.86
CA GLU A 59 -1.00 -0.69 15.17
C GLU A 59 0.03 0.14 15.93
N GLU A 60 0.84 -0.48 16.79
CA GLU A 60 1.93 0.19 17.52
C GLU A 60 2.97 0.86 16.60
N PHE A 61 3.08 0.41 15.35
CA PHE A 61 3.97 0.97 14.33
C PHE A 61 3.25 1.76 13.24
N GLY A 62 1.98 2.08 13.46
CA GLY A 62 1.21 2.90 12.52
C GLY A 62 0.44 2.14 11.46
N GLY A 63 0.54 0.81 11.42
CA GLY A 63 -0.28 -0.03 10.57
C GLY A 63 -1.69 -0.23 11.14
N VAL A 64 -2.50 -1.00 10.45
CA VAL A 64 -3.87 -1.34 10.90
C VAL A 64 -4.00 -2.78 11.39
N GLY A 65 -2.89 -3.51 11.46
CA GLY A 65 -2.87 -4.89 11.95
C GLY A 65 -3.66 -5.87 11.10
N ALA A 66 -3.84 -5.57 9.80
CA ALA A 66 -4.57 -6.42 8.87
C ALA A 66 -3.78 -7.68 8.52
N ASP A 67 -4.47 -8.72 8.07
CA ASP A 67 -3.82 -9.87 7.48
C ASP A 67 -3.41 -9.61 6.01
N PHE A 68 -2.61 -10.50 5.44
CA PHE A 68 -2.04 -10.33 4.10
C PHE A 68 -3.09 -10.25 2.98
N ARG A 69 -4.33 -10.65 3.20
CA ARG A 69 -5.40 -10.51 2.18
C ARG A 69 -5.63 -9.05 1.79
N TYR A 70 -5.41 -8.11 2.71
CA TYR A 70 -5.49 -6.68 2.41
C TYR A 70 -4.35 -6.23 1.48
N SER A 71 -3.13 -6.68 1.71
CA SER A 71 -2.02 -6.47 0.78
C SER A 71 -2.30 -7.11 -0.59
N ALA A 72 -2.87 -8.31 -0.61
CA ALA A 72 -3.24 -8.99 -1.86
C ALA A 72 -4.25 -8.17 -2.68
N VAL A 73 -5.24 -7.57 -2.03
CA VAL A 73 -6.20 -6.65 -2.70
C VAL A 73 -5.48 -5.45 -3.32
N LEU A 74 -4.59 -4.82 -2.58
CA LEU A 74 -3.81 -3.67 -3.07
C LEU A 74 -2.97 -4.05 -4.29
N ILE A 75 -2.25 -5.17 -4.22
CA ILE A 75 -1.43 -5.68 -5.32
C ILE A 75 -2.30 -5.94 -6.56
N GLU A 76 -3.43 -6.61 -6.39
CA GLU A 76 -4.34 -6.91 -7.50
C GLU A 76 -4.92 -5.65 -8.15
N GLU A 77 -5.35 -4.67 -7.36
CA GLU A 77 -5.96 -3.45 -7.91
C GLU A 77 -4.93 -2.56 -8.62
N VAL A 78 -3.71 -2.45 -8.09
CA VAL A 78 -2.61 -1.75 -8.77
C VAL A 78 -2.27 -2.43 -10.09
N ALA A 79 -2.16 -3.76 -10.10
CA ALA A 79 -1.89 -4.54 -11.31
C ALA A 79 -3.03 -4.43 -12.32
N ARG A 80 -4.29 -4.55 -11.87
CA ARG A 80 -5.48 -4.42 -12.73
C ARG A 80 -5.52 -3.06 -13.44
N ALA A 81 -5.16 -2.00 -12.74
CA ALA A 81 -5.15 -0.65 -13.28
C ALA A 81 -3.92 -0.35 -14.18
N GLY A 82 -2.95 -1.28 -14.26
CA GLY A 82 -1.73 -1.09 -15.05
C GLY A 82 -0.78 -0.04 -14.48
N LEU A 83 -0.82 0.22 -13.18
CA LEU A 83 -0.06 1.27 -12.51
C LEU A 83 1.34 0.76 -12.10
N THR A 84 2.16 0.42 -13.08
CA THR A 84 3.47 -0.22 -12.88
C THR A 84 4.50 0.60 -12.15
N GLY A 85 4.35 1.93 -12.12
CA GLY A 85 5.32 2.85 -11.51
C GLY A 85 5.11 3.13 -10.03
N ILE A 86 4.01 2.66 -9.42
CA ILE A 86 3.64 3.07 -8.06
C ILE A 86 4.59 2.51 -6.99
N GLY A 87 4.98 1.25 -7.07
CA GLY A 87 5.98 0.66 -6.16
C GLY A 87 5.49 0.35 -4.73
N TRP A 88 4.20 0.41 -4.45
CA TRP A 88 3.65 0.15 -3.11
C TRP A 88 3.98 -1.25 -2.59
N GLY A 89 3.97 -2.27 -3.45
CA GLY A 89 4.28 -3.64 -3.05
C GLY A 89 5.71 -3.79 -2.52
N LEU A 90 6.68 -3.17 -3.17
CA LEU A 90 8.06 -3.17 -2.70
C LEU A 90 8.18 -2.51 -1.31
N HIS A 91 7.58 -1.36 -1.15
CA HIS A 91 7.59 -0.57 0.09
C HIS A 91 6.90 -1.30 1.25
N SER A 92 5.66 -1.73 1.03
CA SER A 92 4.77 -2.21 2.09
C SER A 92 4.91 -3.71 2.39
N ASP A 93 5.22 -4.52 1.37
CA ASP A 93 5.19 -5.97 1.48
C ASP A 93 6.58 -6.62 1.46
N ILE A 94 7.62 -5.84 1.17
CA ILE A 94 9.01 -6.29 1.21
C ILE A 94 9.82 -5.48 2.23
N VAL A 95 9.96 -4.17 2.04
CA VAL A 95 10.84 -3.34 2.89
C VAL A 95 10.32 -3.26 4.33
N ALA A 96 9.05 -2.94 4.53
CA ALA A 96 8.49 -2.82 5.87
C ALA A 96 8.57 -4.12 6.68
N PRO A 97 8.26 -5.31 6.14
CA PRO A 97 8.46 -6.58 6.84
C PRO A 97 9.92 -6.87 7.22
N TYR A 98 10.89 -6.47 6.40
CA TYR A 98 12.30 -6.61 6.76
C TYR A 98 12.64 -5.80 8.01
N VAL A 99 12.22 -4.54 8.06
CA VAL A 99 12.44 -3.70 9.25
C VAL A 99 11.72 -4.29 10.46
N LEU A 100 10.47 -4.73 10.29
CA LEU A 100 9.67 -5.30 11.37
C LEU A 100 10.30 -6.56 11.97
N ASN A 101 10.79 -7.46 11.13
CA ASN A 101 11.26 -8.78 11.58
C ASN A 101 12.73 -8.79 11.99
N TYR A 102 13.55 -7.91 11.45
CA TYR A 102 15.01 -7.96 11.62
C TYR A 102 15.62 -6.66 12.16
N GLY A 103 14.85 -5.56 12.20
CA GLY A 103 15.32 -4.30 12.74
C GLY A 103 15.44 -4.32 14.27
N SER A 104 16.31 -3.46 14.81
CA SER A 104 16.32 -3.16 16.23
C SER A 104 15.05 -2.38 16.63
N ASP A 105 14.73 -2.31 17.91
CA ASP A 105 13.60 -1.51 18.39
C ASP A 105 13.71 -0.05 17.97
N GLU A 106 14.92 0.52 17.99
CA GLU A 106 15.20 1.87 17.51
C GLU A 106 14.83 2.04 16.03
N LEU A 107 15.26 1.13 15.17
CA LEU A 107 14.94 1.17 13.73
C LEU A 107 13.45 1.00 13.48
N LYS A 108 12.79 0.07 14.16
CA LYS A 108 11.34 -0.13 14.03
C LYS A 108 10.56 1.13 14.41
N ASN A 109 10.86 1.71 15.57
CA ASN A 109 10.16 2.90 16.04
C ASN A 109 10.43 4.13 15.18
N HIS A 110 11.61 4.21 14.55
CA HIS A 110 11.96 5.32 13.69
C HIS A 110 11.34 5.21 12.29
N TYR A 111 11.44 4.04 11.65
CA TYR A 111 11.07 3.89 10.24
C TYR A 111 9.63 3.45 10.01
N LEU A 112 9.12 2.47 10.77
CA LEU A 112 7.83 1.86 10.45
C LEU A 112 6.66 2.82 10.45
N PRO A 113 6.51 3.74 11.43
CA PRO A 113 5.42 4.72 11.38
C PRO A 113 5.49 5.65 10.18
N LYS A 114 6.69 6.00 9.75
CA LYS A 114 6.92 6.88 8.60
C LYS A 114 6.72 6.19 7.26
N LEU A 115 7.01 4.89 7.19
CA LEU A 115 6.65 4.07 6.04
C LEU A 115 5.12 3.93 5.92
N ALA A 116 4.44 3.68 7.04
CA ALA A 116 2.99 3.53 7.05
C ALA A 116 2.26 4.83 6.67
N SER A 117 2.77 5.99 7.07
CA SER A 117 2.18 7.29 6.75
C SER A 117 2.50 7.80 5.33
N GLY A 118 3.49 7.22 4.66
CA GLY A 118 3.99 7.72 3.38
C GLY A 118 4.95 8.91 3.50
N GLU A 119 5.39 9.25 4.71
CA GLU A 119 6.44 10.26 4.93
C GLU A 119 7.78 9.79 4.36
N TYR A 120 8.12 8.53 4.59
CA TYR A 120 9.27 7.88 3.99
C TYR A 120 8.84 6.92 2.88
N ILE A 121 9.58 6.95 1.80
CA ILE A 121 9.35 6.13 0.61
C ILE A 121 10.61 5.31 0.32
#